data_2c03aee8fcb763cacdfca2060804bf04
#
_entry.id   2c03aee8fcb763cacdfca2060804bf04
#
_cell.length_a   1.000
_cell.length_b   1.000
_cell.length_c   1.000
_cell.angle_alpha   90.00
_cell.angle_beta   90.00
_cell.angle_gamma   90.00
#
_symmetry.space_group_name_H-M   'P 1'
#
loop_
_entity.id
_entity.type
_entity.pdbx_description
1 polymer ?
#
loop_
_entity_poly.entity_id
_entity_poly.type
_entity_poly.pdbx_seq_one_letter_code
_entity_poly.pdbx_strand_id
1 'polypeptide(L)'
;MASLDWYFDFVSPYSYICLHRLDEVPGSIVYKPVLFAGLLNHWGQTGPAEIPAKRQWTYRWCTWWAGELGIAFRFPAAHPFNPLHHLRLSIACGNRAEAVRRIFDSIWQGGEDAGDAQRFATLCRELGISEKMLSSQEVKDELRRNTEQAAARGVFGVPSFFVDGEVFWGADAIGFLKAFLADPATLRNEEMRRLASLPVAAVRKS
;
A
#
# COMPACT_ATOMS: atom_id res chain seq x y z
N MET A 1 0.17 -23.35 2.98
CA MET A 1 0.97 -22.12 2.79
C MET A 1 0.28 -20.99 3.54
N ALA A 2 1.05 -20.06 4.13
CA ALA A 2 0.48 -18.91 4.83
C ALA A 2 -0.29 -18.03 3.85
N SER A 3 -1.42 -17.44 4.29
CA SER A 3 -2.14 -16.41 3.57
C SER A 3 -1.78 -15.07 4.20
N LEU A 4 -1.31 -14.13 3.39
CA LEU A 4 -0.84 -12.83 3.81
C LEU A 4 -1.78 -11.74 3.28
N ASP A 5 -2.29 -10.88 4.14
CA ASP A 5 -2.98 -9.67 3.70
C ASP A 5 -1.93 -8.62 3.32
N TRP A 6 -1.98 -8.13 2.07
CA TRP A 6 -1.15 -7.03 1.59
C TRP A 6 -1.99 -5.76 1.49
N TYR A 7 -1.75 -4.82 2.41
CA TYR A 7 -2.41 -3.53 2.47
C TYR A 7 -1.66 -2.51 1.61
N PHE A 8 -2.38 -1.86 0.68
CA PHE A 8 -1.80 -0.92 -0.26
C PHE A 8 -2.75 0.23 -0.59
N ASP A 9 -2.19 1.33 -1.10
CA ASP A 9 -2.93 2.41 -1.72
C ASP A 9 -2.23 2.81 -3.03
N PHE A 10 -3.01 3.12 -4.05
CA PHE A 10 -2.51 3.51 -5.37
C PHE A 10 -1.74 4.84 -5.38
N VAL A 11 -1.96 5.70 -4.37
CA VAL A 11 -1.18 6.94 -4.21
C VAL A 11 0.26 6.68 -3.75
N SER A 12 0.58 5.47 -3.27
CA SER A 12 1.88 5.15 -2.69
C SER A 12 2.87 4.64 -3.75
N PRO A 13 3.98 5.36 -4.02
CA PRO A 13 5.06 4.86 -4.88
C PRO A 13 5.72 3.61 -4.29
N TYR A 14 5.78 3.49 -2.96
CA TYR A 14 6.31 2.29 -2.30
C TYR A 14 5.41 1.07 -2.49
N SER A 15 4.07 1.27 -2.56
CA SER A 15 3.15 0.17 -2.89
C SER A 15 3.34 -0.30 -4.33
N TYR A 16 3.60 0.60 -5.27
CA TYR A 16 3.91 0.24 -6.64
C TYR A 16 5.22 -0.56 -6.74
N ILE A 17 6.29 -0.10 -6.10
CA ILE A 17 7.56 -0.84 -6.06
C ILE A 17 7.38 -2.22 -5.39
N CYS A 18 6.63 -2.28 -4.29
CA CYS A 18 6.32 -3.52 -3.59
C CYS A 18 5.55 -4.52 -4.47
N LEU A 19 4.60 -4.05 -5.28
CA LEU A 19 3.84 -4.86 -6.23
C LEU A 19 4.76 -5.68 -7.16
N HIS A 20 5.86 -5.08 -7.62
CA HIS A 20 6.84 -5.73 -8.50
C HIS A 20 7.75 -6.72 -7.78
N ARG A 21 7.61 -6.84 -6.48
CA ARG A 21 8.40 -7.73 -5.62
C ARG A 21 7.56 -8.74 -4.85
N LEU A 22 6.24 -8.80 -5.12
CA LEU A 22 5.34 -9.71 -4.40
C LEU A 22 5.66 -11.19 -4.67
N ASP A 23 6.22 -11.52 -5.82
CA ASP A 23 6.69 -12.86 -6.17
C ASP A 23 7.91 -13.34 -5.34
N GLU A 24 8.62 -12.42 -4.68
CA GLU A 24 9.65 -12.76 -3.70
C GLU A 24 9.05 -13.30 -2.37
N VAL A 25 7.77 -13.04 -2.11
CA VAL A 25 7.11 -13.38 -0.84
C VAL A 25 6.48 -14.77 -0.93
N PRO A 26 6.93 -15.74 -0.10
CA PRO A 26 6.33 -17.06 -0.11
C PRO A 26 4.91 -17.06 0.49
N GLY A 27 4.00 -17.77 -0.16
CA GLY A 27 2.61 -17.89 0.27
C GLY A 27 1.61 -17.28 -0.70
N SER A 28 0.36 -17.17 -0.28
CA SER A 28 -0.71 -16.55 -1.07
C SER A 28 -0.95 -15.12 -0.60
N ILE A 29 -0.96 -14.17 -1.53
CA ILE A 29 -1.20 -12.76 -1.24
C ILE A 29 -2.69 -12.46 -1.41
N VAL A 30 -3.29 -11.90 -0.37
CA VAL A 30 -4.64 -11.32 -0.40
C VAL A 30 -4.51 -9.80 -0.54
N TYR A 31 -4.96 -9.28 -1.65
CA TYR A 31 -4.86 -7.86 -1.98
C TYR A 31 -5.93 -7.05 -1.22
N LYS A 32 -5.51 -6.14 -0.36
CA LYS A 32 -6.34 -5.32 0.52
C LYS A 32 -6.14 -3.83 0.24
N PRO A 33 -6.88 -3.24 -0.71
CA PRO A 33 -6.83 -1.80 -0.91
C PRO A 33 -7.36 -1.09 0.33
N VAL A 34 -6.65 -0.06 0.79
CA VAL A 34 -6.99 0.78 1.94
C VAL A 34 -6.84 2.25 1.58
N LEU A 35 -7.59 3.13 2.22
CA LEU A 35 -7.40 4.56 2.09
C LEU A 35 -6.27 5.01 3.03
N PHE A 36 -5.09 5.31 2.48
CA PHE A 36 -3.92 5.71 3.27
C PHE A 36 -4.16 6.96 4.10
N ALA A 37 -4.87 7.96 3.57
CA ALA A 37 -5.28 9.13 4.33
C ALA A 37 -6.13 8.76 5.57
N GLY A 38 -6.94 7.70 5.49
CA GLY A 38 -7.70 7.16 6.63
C GLY A 38 -6.78 6.60 7.72
N LEU A 39 -5.72 5.88 7.34
CA LEU A 39 -4.71 5.38 8.29
C LEU A 39 -3.94 6.54 8.93
N LEU A 40 -3.53 7.54 8.15
CA LEU A 40 -2.85 8.75 8.68
C LEU A 40 -3.72 9.46 9.70
N ASN A 41 -5.00 9.66 9.41
CA ASN A 41 -5.95 10.28 10.33
C ASN A 41 -6.13 9.47 11.62
N HIS A 42 -6.28 8.14 11.49
CA HIS A 42 -6.43 7.25 12.66
C HIS A 42 -5.24 7.34 13.62
N TRP A 43 -4.03 7.39 13.08
CA TRP A 43 -2.79 7.42 13.87
C TRP A 43 -2.28 8.84 14.18
N GLY A 44 -2.99 9.91 13.77
CA GLY A 44 -2.55 11.28 13.94
C GLY A 44 -1.22 11.59 13.23
N GLN A 45 -0.98 10.98 12.08
CA GLN A 45 0.26 11.13 11.31
C GLN A 45 0.09 12.10 10.14
N THR A 46 1.20 12.75 9.79
CA THR A 46 1.33 13.52 8.54
C THR A 46 2.01 12.66 7.48
N GLY A 47 1.41 12.58 6.30
CA GLY A 47 1.95 11.80 5.19
C GLY A 47 3.29 12.34 4.69
N PRO A 48 4.20 11.46 4.19
CA PRO A 48 5.50 11.91 3.69
C PRO A 48 5.42 12.98 2.60
N ALA A 49 4.41 12.89 1.72
CA ALA A 49 4.20 13.85 0.64
C ALA A 49 3.66 15.23 1.10
N GLU A 50 3.16 15.32 2.31
CA GLU A 50 2.67 16.58 2.89
C GLU A 50 3.80 17.43 3.46
N ILE A 51 4.95 16.84 3.75
CA ILE A 51 6.15 17.51 4.25
C ILE A 51 7.08 17.77 3.07
N PRO A 52 7.32 19.04 2.66
CA PRO A 52 8.04 19.35 1.42
C PRO A 52 9.42 18.66 1.28
N ALA A 53 10.22 18.66 2.34
CA ALA A 53 11.53 18.02 2.33
C ALA A 53 11.44 16.49 2.20
N LYS A 54 10.50 15.84 2.92
CA LYS A 54 10.26 14.39 2.80
C LYS A 54 9.72 14.04 1.43
N ARG A 55 8.79 14.84 0.88
CA ARG A 55 8.25 14.65 -0.47
C ARG A 55 9.35 14.62 -1.51
N GLN A 56 10.24 15.61 -1.51
CA GLN A 56 11.34 15.68 -2.47
C GLN A 56 12.27 14.47 -2.33
N TRP A 57 12.62 14.10 -1.10
CA TRP A 57 13.46 12.94 -0.85
C TRP A 57 12.79 11.64 -1.32
N THR A 58 11.51 11.43 -0.98
CA THR A 58 10.73 10.24 -1.39
C THR A 58 10.67 10.11 -2.92
N TYR A 59 10.47 11.22 -3.64
CA TYR A 59 10.41 11.17 -5.10
C TYR A 59 11.74 10.73 -5.70
N ARG A 60 12.85 11.28 -5.25
CA ARG A 60 14.20 10.91 -5.69
C ARG A 60 14.52 9.46 -5.34
N TRP A 61 14.23 9.08 -4.11
CA TRP A 61 14.48 7.73 -3.62
C TRP A 61 13.70 6.69 -4.43
N CYS A 62 12.39 6.84 -4.58
CA CYS A 62 11.57 5.89 -5.32
C CYS A 62 11.96 5.81 -6.80
N THR A 63 12.30 6.94 -7.43
CA THR A 63 12.76 6.95 -8.83
C THR A 63 14.06 6.19 -8.98
N TRP A 64 15.04 6.46 -8.12
CA TRP A 64 16.31 5.75 -8.13
C TRP A 64 16.13 4.26 -7.85
N TRP A 65 15.38 3.91 -6.79
CA TRP A 65 15.17 2.52 -6.39
C TRP A 65 14.42 1.70 -7.43
N ALA A 66 13.40 2.25 -8.06
CA ALA A 66 12.72 1.60 -9.17
C ALA A 66 13.68 1.35 -10.34
N GLY A 67 14.59 2.28 -10.64
CA GLY A 67 15.65 2.11 -11.65
C GLY A 67 16.58 0.97 -11.31
N GLU A 68 17.08 0.86 -10.07
CA GLU A 68 17.93 -0.26 -9.61
C GLU A 68 17.23 -1.62 -9.74
N LEU A 69 15.91 -1.63 -9.59
CA LEU A 69 15.10 -2.85 -9.73
C LEU A 69 14.62 -3.12 -11.17
N GLY A 70 14.94 -2.26 -12.13
CA GLY A 70 14.47 -2.38 -13.52
C GLY A 70 12.96 -2.20 -13.68
N ILE A 71 12.29 -1.51 -12.74
CA ILE A 71 10.86 -1.26 -12.77
C ILE A 71 10.60 0.00 -13.61
N ALA A 72 9.72 -0.12 -14.62
CA ALA A 72 9.21 1.05 -15.34
C ALA A 72 8.46 1.96 -14.37
N PHE A 73 9.02 3.15 -14.09
CA PHE A 73 8.51 4.03 -13.05
C PHE A 73 8.61 5.50 -13.44
N ARG A 74 7.48 6.19 -13.35
CA ARG A 74 7.41 7.64 -13.53
C ARG A 74 6.29 8.20 -12.66
N PHE A 75 6.57 9.22 -11.86
CA PHE A 75 5.55 9.91 -11.09
C PHE A 75 4.46 10.49 -12.00
N PRO A 76 3.17 10.41 -11.59
CA PRO A 76 2.08 11.07 -12.29
C PRO A 76 2.28 12.60 -12.30
N ALA A 77 1.59 13.29 -13.20
CA ALA A 77 1.71 14.75 -13.38
C ALA A 77 1.47 15.56 -12.11
N ALA A 78 0.66 15.02 -11.19
CA ALA A 78 0.41 15.57 -9.85
C ALA A 78 0.48 14.46 -8.79
N HIS A 79 1.15 14.73 -7.66
CA HIS A 79 1.26 13.82 -6.51
C HIS A 79 1.45 14.61 -5.21
N PRO A 80 0.73 14.27 -4.11
CA PRO A 80 -0.27 13.21 -4.03
C PRO A 80 -1.55 13.56 -4.80
N PHE A 81 -2.27 12.54 -5.24
CA PHE A 81 -3.57 12.66 -5.88
C PHE A 81 -4.65 11.93 -5.05
N ASN A 82 -5.94 12.15 -5.36
CA ASN A 82 -7.04 11.42 -4.72
C ASN A 82 -7.19 10.01 -5.30
N PRO A 83 -6.87 8.92 -4.57
CA PRO A 83 -6.89 7.56 -5.07
C PRO A 83 -8.26 6.89 -5.01
N LEU A 84 -9.32 7.53 -4.50
CA LEU A 84 -10.60 6.88 -4.18
C LEU A 84 -11.21 6.12 -5.35
N HIS A 85 -11.15 6.68 -6.57
CA HIS A 85 -11.70 6.01 -7.75
C HIS A 85 -10.91 4.74 -8.11
N HIS A 86 -9.59 4.78 -8.01
CA HIS A 86 -8.71 3.64 -8.28
C HIS A 86 -8.88 2.54 -7.22
N LEU A 87 -9.00 2.90 -5.94
CA LEU A 87 -9.26 1.96 -4.85
C LEU A 87 -10.61 1.23 -5.04
N ARG A 88 -11.66 1.99 -5.39
CA ARG A 88 -12.97 1.43 -5.69
C ARG A 88 -12.96 0.55 -6.95
N LEU A 89 -12.20 0.93 -7.96
CA LEU A 89 -12.02 0.12 -9.17
C LEU A 89 -11.38 -1.23 -8.84
N SER A 90 -10.34 -1.26 -8.02
CA SER A 90 -9.73 -2.49 -7.55
C SER A 90 -10.75 -3.41 -6.85
N ILE A 91 -11.55 -2.86 -5.92
CA ILE A 91 -12.59 -3.61 -5.22
C ILE A 91 -13.65 -4.14 -6.20
N ALA A 92 -14.13 -3.30 -7.12
CA ALA A 92 -15.10 -3.71 -8.13
C ALA A 92 -14.57 -4.84 -9.05
N CYS A 93 -13.23 -4.91 -9.23
CA CYS A 93 -12.55 -6.00 -9.92
C CYS A 93 -12.32 -7.23 -9.02
N GLY A 94 -12.80 -7.26 -7.78
CA GLY A 94 -12.55 -8.33 -6.81
C GLY A 94 -11.09 -8.38 -6.33
N ASN A 95 -10.37 -7.29 -6.39
CA ASN A 95 -8.96 -7.17 -5.99
C ASN A 95 -8.03 -8.20 -6.65
N ARG A 96 -8.35 -8.62 -7.89
CA ARG A 96 -7.53 -9.60 -8.63
C ARG A 96 -6.16 -9.01 -8.94
N ALA A 97 -5.12 -9.80 -8.79
CA ALA A 97 -3.72 -9.37 -8.97
C ALA A 97 -3.48 -8.63 -10.29
N GLU A 98 -4.02 -9.15 -11.39
CA GLU A 98 -3.90 -8.57 -12.74
C GLU A 98 -4.57 -7.19 -12.83
N ALA A 99 -5.76 -7.03 -12.23
CA ALA A 99 -6.46 -5.76 -12.21
C ALA A 99 -5.71 -4.73 -11.35
N VAL A 100 -5.24 -5.13 -10.17
CA VAL A 100 -4.42 -4.27 -9.29
C VAL A 100 -3.16 -3.82 -10.02
N ARG A 101 -2.44 -4.73 -10.69
CA ARG A 101 -1.26 -4.40 -11.50
C ARG A 101 -1.62 -3.40 -12.60
N ARG A 102 -2.66 -3.67 -13.38
CA ARG A 102 -3.09 -2.80 -14.48
C ARG A 102 -3.45 -1.38 -14.01
N ILE A 103 -4.09 -1.25 -12.84
CA ILE A 103 -4.41 0.04 -12.24
C ILE A 103 -3.12 0.77 -11.83
N PHE A 104 -2.20 0.11 -11.13
CA PHE A 104 -0.91 0.70 -10.76
C PHE A 104 -0.10 1.15 -12.00
N ASP A 105 0.00 0.30 -13.01
CA ASP A 105 0.75 0.59 -14.23
C ASP A 105 0.18 1.82 -14.95
N SER A 106 -1.15 1.98 -14.98
CA SER A 106 -1.79 3.15 -15.57
C SER A 106 -1.44 4.47 -14.89
N ILE A 107 -1.04 4.43 -13.62
CA ILE A 107 -0.68 5.59 -12.81
C ILE A 107 0.83 5.86 -12.86
N TRP A 108 1.64 4.78 -12.74
CA TRP A 108 3.06 4.91 -12.39
C TRP A 108 4.05 4.70 -13.54
N GLN A 109 3.60 4.37 -14.75
CA GLN A 109 4.52 4.16 -15.89
C GLN A 109 4.62 5.37 -16.82
N GLY A 110 3.50 6.04 -17.08
CA GLY A 110 3.42 7.05 -18.15
C GLY A 110 3.76 8.47 -17.70
N GLY A 111 3.53 8.82 -16.45
CA GLY A 111 3.71 10.18 -15.93
C GLY A 111 2.53 11.12 -16.22
N GLU A 112 1.41 10.58 -16.70
CA GLU A 112 0.20 11.35 -16.98
C GLU A 112 -0.57 11.67 -15.69
N ASP A 113 -1.61 12.51 -15.82
CA ASP A 113 -2.47 12.84 -14.67
C ASP A 113 -3.31 11.63 -14.26
N ALA A 114 -3.14 11.16 -13.03
CA ALA A 114 -3.94 10.10 -12.43
C ALA A 114 -5.42 10.52 -12.23
N GLY A 115 -5.71 11.82 -12.21
CA GLY A 115 -7.06 12.39 -12.11
C GLY A 115 -7.78 12.55 -13.44
N ASP A 116 -7.14 12.24 -14.59
CA ASP A 116 -7.75 12.38 -15.90
C ASP A 116 -8.96 11.45 -16.07
N ALA A 117 -10.16 12.04 -16.21
CA ALA A 117 -11.42 11.31 -16.28
C ALA A 117 -11.53 10.41 -17.52
N GLN A 118 -10.96 10.84 -18.67
CA GLN A 118 -11.04 10.07 -19.91
C GLN A 118 -10.14 8.83 -19.84
N ARG A 119 -8.94 8.97 -19.29
CA ARG A 119 -8.02 7.85 -19.05
C ARG A 119 -8.63 6.86 -18.06
N PHE A 120 -9.20 7.36 -16.98
CA PHE A 120 -9.87 6.53 -15.97
C PHE A 120 -11.07 5.78 -16.58
N ALA A 121 -11.92 6.43 -17.38
CA ALA A 121 -13.03 5.78 -18.09
C ALA A 121 -12.53 4.70 -19.06
N THR A 122 -11.40 4.92 -19.71
CA THR A 122 -10.77 3.92 -20.58
C THR A 122 -10.30 2.70 -19.78
N LEU A 123 -9.62 2.93 -18.65
CA LEU A 123 -9.18 1.88 -17.73
C LEU A 123 -10.35 1.05 -17.19
N CYS A 124 -11.47 1.69 -16.82
CA CYS A 124 -12.70 1.00 -16.40
C CYS A 124 -13.23 0.08 -17.50
N ARG A 125 -13.27 0.55 -18.75
CA ARG A 125 -13.73 -0.25 -19.89
C ARG A 125 -12.82 -1.46 -20.15
N GLU A 126 -11.50 -1.27 -20.09
CA GLU A 126 -10.51 -2.35 -20.25
C GLU A 126 -10.69 -3.43 -19.17
N LEU A 127 -11.04 -3.05 -17.95
CA LEU A 127 -11.26 -3.95 -16.83
C LEU A 127 -12.71 -4.50 -16.76
N GLY A 128 -13.60 -4.06 -17.68
CA GLY A 128 -14.99 -4.50 -17.74
C GLY A 128 -15.87 -3.98 -16.60
N ILE A 129 -15.50 -2.85 -15.98
CA ILE A 129 -16.21 -2.26 -14.84
C ILE A 129 -16.97 -1.00 -15.28
N SER A 130 -18.24 -0.91 -14.92
CA SER A 130 -19.04 0.30 -15.12
C SER A 130 -18.85 1.29 -13.96
N GLU A 131 -18.97 2.59 -14.26
CA GLU A 131 -18.89 3.64 -13.23
C GLU A 131 -19.96 3.48 -12.12
N LYS A 132 -21.12 2.92 -12.48
CA LYS A 132 -22.18 2.62 -11.51
C LYS A 132 -21.70 1.62 -10.43
N MET A 133 -20.88 0.64 -10.80
CA MET A 133 -20.30 -0.31 -9.81
C MET A 133 -19.38 0.38 -8.83
N LEU A 134 -18.60 1.39 -9.26
CA LEU A 134 -17.68 2.12 -8.40
C LEU A 134 -18.40 2.94 -7.32
N SER A 135 -19.63 3.35 -7.59
CA SER A 135 -20.45 4.14 -6.66
C SER A 135 -21.39 3.30 -5.81
N SER A 136 -21.37 1.96 -5.98
CA SER A 136 -22.22 1.05 -5.18
C SER A 136 -21.85 1.11 -3.69
N GLN A 137 -22.84 0.83 -2.85
CA GLN A 137 -22.63 0.88 -1.40
C GLN A 137 -21.68 -0.22 -0.95
N GLU A 138 -21.74 -1.40 -1.58
CA GLU A 138 -20.88 -2.54 -1.27
C GLU A 138 -19.39 -2.18 -1.45
N VAL A 139 -19.03 -1.55 -2.58
CA VAL A 139 -17.65 -1.13 -2.88
C VAL A 139 -17.16 -0.08 -1.87
N LYS A 140 -18.01 0.88 -1.51
CA LYS A 140 -17.66 1.91 -0.52
C LYS A 140 -17.46 1.31 0.87
N ASP A 141 -18.36 0.41 1.26
CA ASP A 141 -18.32 -0.25 2.55
C ASP A 141 -17.13 -1.22 2.65
N GLU A 142 -16.77 -1.90 1.58
CA GLU A 142 -15.58 -2.75 1.56
C GLU A 142 -14.31 -1.91 1.76
N LEU A 143 -14.14 -0.79 1.05
CA LEU A 143 -12.98 0.08 1.23
C LEU A 143 -12.89 0.60 2.67
N ARG A 144 -14.02 1.01 3.24
CA ARG A 144 -14.08 1.44 4.63
C ARG A 144 -13.67 0.32 5.57
N ARG A 145 -14.28 -0.86 5.45
CA ARG A 145 -13.96 -2.04 6.28
C ARG A 145 -12.47 -2.41 6.18
N ASN A 146 -11.91 -2.44 4.98
CA ASN A 146 -10.49 -2.74 4.80
C ASN A 146 -9.60 -1.74 5.54
N THR A 147 -9.93 -0.46 5.48
CA THR A 147 -9.16 0.60 6.14
C THR A 147 -9.29 0.53 7.66
N GLU A 148 -10.51 0.35 8.19
CA GLU A 148 -10.77 0.19 9.61
C GLU A 148 -10.11 -1.09 10.17
N GLN A 149 -10.19 -2.19 9.44
CA GLN A 149 -9.55 -3.45 9.82
C GLN A 149 -8.02 -3.33 9.83
N ALA A 150 -7.44 -2.66 8.83
CA ALA A 150 -6.01 -2.41 8.80
C ALA A 150 -5.55 -1.61 10.03
N ALA A 151 -6.26 -0.52 10.35
CA ALA A 151 -5.97 0.29 11.54
C ALA A 151 -6.09 -0.53 12.84
N ALA A 152 -7.17 -1.31 12.99
CA ALA A 152 -7.40 -2.17 14.16
C ALA A 152 -6.32 -3.26 14.33
N ARG A 153 -5.66 -3.66 13.23
CA ARG A 153 -4.54 -4.60 13.23
C ARG A 153 -3.18 -3.96 13.43
N GLY A 154 -3.12 -2.64 13.69
CA GLY A 154 -1.88 -1.92 13.88
C GLY A 154 -1.17 -1.49 12.59
N VAL A 155 -1.81 -1.60 11.43
CA VAL A 155 -1.26 -1.08 10.18
C VAL A 155 -1.30 0.45 10.20
N PHE A 156 -0.14 1.07 10.09
CA PHE A 156 0.03 2.52 10.20
C PHE A 156 0.52 3.18 8.90
N GLY A 157 0.78 2.40 7.87
CA GLY A 157 1.28 2.88 6.59
C GLY A 157 1.17 1.83 5.49
N VAL A 158 1.44 2.24 4.25
CA VAL A 158 1.40 1.38 3.07
C VAL A 158 2.71 1.47 2.27
N PRO A 159 3.17 0.36 1.65
CA PRO A 159 2.61 -0.99 1.72
C PRO A 159 2.85 -1.63 3.09
N SER A 160 1.96 -2.55 3.50
CA SER A 160 2.17 -3.39 4.67
C SER A 160 1.66 -4.81 4.43
N PHE A 161 2.36 -5.78 4.98
CA PHE A 161 1.87 -7.16 5.05
C PHE A 161 1.40 -7.44 6.48
N PHE A 162 0.34 -8.23 6.59
CA PHE A 162 -0.14 -8.75 7.86
C PHE A 162 -0.27 -10.27 7.77
N VAL A 163 0.36 -10.96 8.69
CA VAL A 163 0.36 -12.42 8.79
C VAL A 163 0.59 -12.85 10.23
N ASP A 164 -0.17 -13.81 10.72
CA ASP A 164 -0.04 -14.40 12.06
C ASP A 164 0.00 -13.38 13.21
N GLY A 165 -0.75 -12.28 13.07
CA GLY A 165 -0.83 -11.20 14.07
C GLY A 165 0.25 -10.12 13.95
N GLU A 166 1.21 -10.26 13.03
CA GLU A 166 2.36 -9.36 12.87
C GLU A 166 2.22 -8.45 11.64
N VAL A 167 2.72 -7.22 11.77
CA VAL A 167 2.76 -6.23 10.68
C VAL A 167 4.18 -6.06 10.17
N PHE A 168 4.36 -6.16 8.85
CA PHE A 168 5.63 -5.88 8.16
C PHE A 168 5.43 -4.69 7.23
N TRP A 169 5.91 -3.53 7.61
CA TRP A 169 5.70 -2.28 6.89
C TRP A 169 6.87 -1.91 5.99
N GLY A 170 6.54 -1.56 4.75
CA GLY A 170 7.48 -1.07 3.74
C GLY A 170 7.83 -2.13 2.68
N ALA A 171 8.15 -1.65 1.48
CA ALA A 171 8.64 -2.53 0.41
C ALA A 171 10.04 -3.08 0.70
N ASP A 172 10.78 -2.47 1.61
CA ASP A 172 12.09 -2.88 2.12
C ASP A 172 11.97 -3.93 3.24
N ALA A 173 10.81 -4.11 3.84
CA ALA A 173 10.57 -5.13 4.86
C ALA A 173 10.42 -6.57 4.32
N ILE A 174 10.43 -6.79 3.00
CA ILE A 174 10.24 -8.13 2.39
C ILE A 174 11.29 -9.14 2.91
N GLY A 175 12.54 -8.72 3.10
CA GLY A 175 13.57 -9.59 3.68
C GLY A 175 13.23 -10.06 5.11
N PHE A 176 12.73 -9.15 5.95
CA PHE A 176 12.30 -9.46 7.31
C PHE A 176 11.05 -10.35 7.34
N LEU A 177 10.07 -10.06 6.49
CA LEU A 177 8.88 -10.90 6.31
C LEU A 177 9.27 -12.33 5.90
N LYS A 178 10.18 -12.50 4.94
CA LYS A 178 10.66 -13.82 4.49
C LYS A 178 11.34 -14.58 5.63
N ALA A 179 12.16 -13.91 6.44
CA ALA A 179 12.79 -14.52 7.60
C ALA A 179 11.75 -15.01 8.61
N PHE A 180 10.73 -14.21 8.90
CA PHE A 180 9.62 -14.59 9.78
C PHE A 180 8.82 -15.78 9.23
N LEU A 181 8.49 -15.77 7.94
CA LEU A 181 7.75 -16.88 7.31
C LEU A 181 8.54 -18.20 7.30
N ALA A 182 9.86 -18.11 7.22
CA ALA A 182 10.73 -19.29 7.32
C ALA A 182 10.85 -19.81 8.76
N ASP A 183 10.94 -18.90 9.73
CA ASP A 183 11.02 -19.21 11.16
C ASP A 183 10.35 -18.10 12.00
N PRO A 184 9.14 -18.32 12.51
CA PRO A 184 8.46 -17.37 13.40
C PRO A 184 9.23 -17.06 14.71
N ALA A 185 10.23 -17.89 15.09
CA ALA A 185 11.09 -17.58 16.23
C ALA A 185 11.95 -16.32 16.01
N THR A 186 12.07 -15.86 14.76
CA THR A 186 12.70 -14.58 14.41
C THR A 186 12.16 -13.41 15.25
N LEU A 187 10.84 -13.39 15.55
CA LEU A 187 10.20 -12.38 16.41
C LEU A 187 10.01 -12.82 17.87
N ARG A 188 10.49 -14.02 18.25
CA ARG A 188 10.25 -14.59 19.59
C ARG A 188 11.52 -14.80 20.41
N ASN A 189 12.67 -14.29 19.95
CA ASN A 189 13.91 -14.34 20.71
C ASN A 189 13.84 -13.43 21.95
N GLU A 190 14.83 -13.54 22.84
CA GLU A 190 14.88 -12.82 24.10
C GLU A 190 14.83 -11.29 23.90
N GLU A 191 15.60 -10.79 22.94
CA GLU A 191 15.64 -9.35 22.64
C GLU A 191 14.30 -8.84 22.12
N MET A 192 13.65 -9.52 21.19
CA MET A 192 12.33 -9.12 20.69
C MET A 192 11.28 -9.08 21.80
N ARG A 193 11.33 -10.03 22.73
CA ARG A 193 10.47 -10.00 23.92
C ARG A 193 10.78 -8.81 24.83
N ARG A 194 12.04 -8.49 25.03
CA ARG A 194 12.45 -7.31 25.80
C ARG A 194 11.93 -6.02 25.18
N LEU A 195 12.02 -5.88 23.84
CA LEU A 195 11.57 -4.70 23.12
C LEU A 195 10.05 -4.46 23.27
N ALA A 196 9.24 -5.51 23.37
CA ALA A 196 7.79 -5.40 23.56
C ALA A 196 7.39 -4.69 24.86
N SER A 197 8.29 -4.69 25.87
CA SER A 197 8.10 -4.04 27.17
C SER A 197 9.01 -2.81 27.38
N LEU A 198 9.64 -2.32 26.33
CA LEU A 198 10.57 -1.19 26.44
C LEU A 198 9.82 0.10 26.83
N PRO A 199 10.17 0.74 27.96
CA PRO A 199 9.47 1.94 28.41
C PRO A 199 9.77 3.14 27.52
N VAL A 200 8.76 4.00 27.31
CA VAL A 200 8.93 5.28 26.62
C VAL A 200 9.53 6.28 27.62
N ALA A 201 10.80 6.64 27.44
CA ALA A 201 11.52 7.54 28.34
C ALA A 201 11.28 9.04 28.05
N ALA A 202 10.89 9.40 26.81
CA ALA A 202 10.62 10.79 26.44
C ALA A 202 9.51 10.87 25.40
N VAL A 203 8.60 11.81 25.57
CA VAL A 203 7.53 12.13 24.63
C VAL A 203 7.69 13.58 24.19
N ARG A 204 7.61 13.84 22.86
CA ARG A 204 7.61 15.20 22.34
C ARG A 204 6.35 15.92 22.85
N LYS A 205 6.53 17.09 23.45
CA LYS A 205 5.40 17.99 23.76
C LYS A 205 4.81 18.48 22.44
N SER A 206 3.51 18.26 22.26
CA SER A 206 2.70 18.80 21.15
C SER A 206 2.50 20.31 21.32
#